data_c613001d6c78529c3d8eaa61531cd8c0
#
_entry.id   c613001d6c78529c3d8eaa61531cd8c0
#
_cell.length_a   1.000
_cell.length_b   1.000
_cell.length_c   1.000
_cell.angle_alpha   90.00
_cell.angle_beta   90.00
_cell.angle_gamma   90.00
#
_symmetry.space_group_name_H-M   'P 1'
#
loop_
_entity.id
_entity.type
_entity.pdbx_description
1 polymer ?
#
loop_
_entity_poly.entity_id
_entity_poly.type
_entity_poly.pdbx_seq_one_letter_code
_entity_poly.pdbx_strand_id
1 'polypeptide(L)'
;ILTPEGRKILPEMNELCLLTHIDQLHTIAGPVVGKFVSQDPTKVEPWSTLLRENSAGNVAFDAPLFIAQGLDDQLVVPADTQRLVDRTEQLGMDVTYHEVEIADHGTIAYLAVPALNTWLDNLGL
;
A
#
# COMPACT_ATOMS: atom_id res chain seq x y z
N ILE A 1 2.11 9.91 -19.83
CA ILE A 1 2.23 8.53 -19.35
C ILE A 1 0.95 7.71 -19.47
N LEU A 2 -0.23 8.37 -19.43
CA LEU A 2 -1.50 7.70 -19.73
C LEU A 2 -1.60 7.37 -21.22
N THR A 3 -2.18 6.21 -21.54
CA THR A 3 -2.61 5.89 -22.90
C THR A 3 -3.79 6.78 -23.31
N PRO A 4 -4.12 6.92 -24.62
CA PRO A 4 -5.32 7.63 -25.05
C PRO A 4 -6.61 7.04 -24.42
N GLU A 5 -6.69 5.72 -24.30
CA GLU A 5 -7.80 5.00 -23.68
C GLU A 5 -7.88 5.30 -22.17
N GLY A 6 -6.74 5.28 -21.47
CA GLY A 6 -6.66 5.64 -20.04
C GLY A 6 -7.12 7.07 -19.78
N ARG A 7 -6.72 8.03 -20.63
CA ARG A 7 -7.19 9.43 -20.53
C ARG A 7 -8.69 9.58 -20.71
N LYS A 8 -9.27 8.78 -21.61
CA LYS A 8 -10.69 8.85 -21.93
C LYS A 8 -11.58 8.42 -20.77
N ILE A 9 -11.17 7.37 -20.03
CA ILE A 9 -11.98 6.81 -18.94
C ILE A 9 -11.71 7.48 -17.58
N LEU A 10 -10.55 8.11 -17.39
CA LEU A 10 -10.16 8.67 -16.09
C LEU A 10 -11.18 9.66 -15.50
N PRO A 11 -11.80 10.59 -16.26
CA PRO A 11 -12.81 11.49 -15.71
C PRO A 11 -14.03 10.75 -15.14
N GLU A 12 -14.51 9.72 -15.84
CA GLU A 12 -15.64 8.91 -15.38
C GLU A 12 -15.30 8.13 -14.11
N MET A 13 -14.09 7.56 -14.02
CA MET A 13 -13.63 6.87 -12.82
C MET A 13 -13.52 7.81 -11.61
N ASN A 14 -13.11 9.07 -11.83
CA ASN A 14 -12.94 10.05 -10.75
C ASN A 14 -14.25 10.50 -10.10
N GLU A 15 -15.40 10.30 -10.77
CA GLU A 15 -16.73 10.59 -10.21
C GLU A 15 -17.24 9.47 -9.28
N LEU A 16 -16.55 8.35 -9.21
CA LEU A 16 -16.98 7.16 -8.51
C LEU A 16 -16.19 6.93 -7.22
N CYS A 17 -16.87 6.45 -6.19
CA CYS A 17 -16.23 6.05 -4.93
C CYS A 17 -15.89 4.56 -4.95
N LEU A 18 -14.65 4.21 -4.59
CA LEU A 18 -14.17 2.83 -4.60
C LEU A 18 -15.06 1.88 -3.79
N LEU A 19 -15.50 2.31 -2.59
CA LEU A 19 -16.26 1.43 -1.69
C LEU A 19 -17.71 1.19 -2.12
N THR A 20 -18.32 2.13 -2.84
CA THR A 20 -19.76 2.06 -3.19
C THR A 20 -20.02 1.78 -4.66
N HIS A 21 -19.00 1.89 -5.53
CA HIS A 21 -19.13 1.75 -6.98
C HIS A 21 -18.09 0.77 -7.57
N ILE A 22 -17.63 -0.20 -6.78
CA ILE A 22 -16.55 -1.10 -7.19
C ILE A 22 -16.85 -1.86 -8.48
N ASP A 23 -18.07 -2.36 -8.65
CA ASP A 23 -18.47 -3.11 -9.86
C ASP A 23 -18.50 -2.21 -11.10
N GLN A 24 -18.94 -0.96 -10.95
CA GLN A 24 -18.93 0.03 -12.01
C GLN A 24 -17.50 0.42 -12.39
N LEU A 25 -16.62 0.65 -11.40
CA LEU A 25 -15.20 0.91 -11.61
C LEU A 25 -14.52 -0.25 -12.35
N HIS A 26 -14.78 -1.50 -11.98
CA HIS A 26 -14.26 -2.67 -12.68
C HIS A 26 -14.75 -2.75 -14.13
N THR A 27 -16.02 -2.42 -14.37
CA THR A 27 -16.59 -2.38 -15.72
C THR A 27 -15.90 -1.34 -16.60
N ILE A 28 -15.71 -0.12 -16.08
CA ILE A 28 -15.02 0.97 -16.78
C ILE A 28 -13.54 0.66 -17.00
N ALA A 29 -12.87 0.11 -15.99
CA ALA A 29 -11.44 -0.18 -16.04
C ALA A 29 -11.10 -1.40 -16.91
N GLY A 30 -12.02 -2.36 -17.04
CA GLY A 30 -11.79 -3.62 -17.74
C GLY A 30 -11.06 -3.50 -19.09
N PRO A 31 -11.51 -2.62 -20.03
CA PRO A 31 -10.86 -2.44 -21.33
C PRO A 31 -9.42 -1.93 -21.27
N VAL A 32 -8.99 -1.32 -20.17
CA VAL A 32 -7.65 -0.70 -20.02
C VAL A 32 -6.75 -1.40 -19.00
N VAL A 33 -7.17 -2.53 -18.45
CA VAL A 33 -6.31 -3.36 -17.58
C VAL A 33 -5.03 -3.72 -18.34
N GLY A 34 -3.87 -3.42 -17.73
CA GLY A 34 -2.56 -3.59 -18.34
C GLY A 34 -2.21 -2.61 -19.47
N LYS A 35 -3.11 -1.66 -19.81
CA LYS A 35 -2.94 -0.67 -20.88
C LYS A 35 -3.26 0.76 -20.44
N PHE A 36 -3.40 0.99 -19.15
CA PHE A 36 -3.75 2.31 -18.62
C PHE A 36 -2.61 3.32 -18.78
N VAL A 37 -1.38 2.86 -18.59
CA VAL A 37 -0.15 3.64 -18.81
C VAL A 37 0.61 3.14 -20.03
N SER A 38 1.23 4.05 -20.76
CA SER A 38 2.01 3.76 -21.96
C SER A 38 3.46 3.36 -21.67
N GLN A 39 3.93 3.63 -20.47
CA GLN A 39 5.28 3.35 -19.99
C GLN A 39 5.24 3.04 -18.49
N ASP A 40 6.22 2.27 -18.03
CA ASP A 40 6.41 1.99 -16.61
C ASP A 40 6.78 3.30 -15.86
N PRO A 41 5.90 3.81 -14.96
CA PRO A 41 6.16 5.06 -14.26
C PRO A 41 7.39 5.01 -13.35
N THR A 42 7.81 3.82 -12.92
CA THR A 42 9.02 3.66 -12.10
C THR A 42 10.32 3.92 -12.86
N LYS A 43 10.26 3.99 -14.20
CA LYS A 43 11.42 4.12 -15.09
C LYS A 43 11.44 5.41 -15.89
N VAL A 44 10.44 6.28 -15.73
CA VAL A 44 10.26 7.49 -16.54
C VAL A 44 10.14 8.73 -15.67
N GLU A 45 10.99 9.72 -15.91
CA GLU A 45 10.91 11.02 -15.22
C GLU A 45 9.70 11.85 -15.71
N PRO A 46 9.10 12.68 -14.84
CA PRO A 46 9.42 12.88 -13.41
C PRO A 46 8.81 11.83 -12.46
N TRP A 47 8.10 10.82 -12.98
CA TRP A 47 7.33 9.85 -12.19
C TRP A 47 8.22 8.97 -11.32
N SER A 48 9.36 8.52 -11.82
CA SER A 48 10.29 7.69 -11.06
C SER A 48 10.80 8.42 -9.81
N THR A 49 11.13 9.69 -9.94
CA THR A 49 11.54 10.53 -8.81
C THR A 49 10.39 10.77 -7.84
N LEU A 50 9.21 11.17 -8.34
CA LEU A 50 8.05 11.42 -7.49
C LEU A 50 7.61 10.16 -6.72
N LEU A 51 7.58 9.01 -7.36
CA LEU A 51 7.24 7.74 -6.71
C LEU A 51 8.25 7.39 -5.62
N ARG A 52 9.54 7.50 -5.91
CA ARG A 52 10.60 7.24 -4.93
C ARG A 52 10.50 8.17 -3.72
N GLU A 53 10.33 9.48 -3.94
CA GLU A 53 10.26 10.49 -2.87
C GLU A 53 9.01 10.35 -2.00
N ASN A 54 7.92 9.81 -2.57
CA ASN A 54 6.66 9.58 -1.86
C ASN A 54 6.46 8.12 -1.38
N SER A 55 7.49 7.28 -1.51
CA SER A 55 7.45 5.92 -0.98
C SER A 55 7.92 5.88 0.47
N ALA A 56 7.21 5.16 1.32
CA ALA A 56 7.59 4.95 2.72
C ALA A 56 8.93 4.20 2.85
N GLY A 57 9.61 4.38 3.99
CA GLY A 57 10.85 3.68 4.33
C GLY A 57 12.09 4.17 3.61
N ASN A 58 12.11 5.42 3.12
CA ASN A 58 13.30 6.05 2.51
C ASN A 58 14.07 6.95 3.49
N VAL A 59 13.47 7.32 4.60
CA VAL A 59 14.07 8.22 5.61
C VAL A 59 13.79 7.65 7.00
N ALA A 60 14.83 7.55 7.82
CA ALA A 60 14.68 7.14 9.21
C ALA A 60 14.02 8.24 10.05
N PHE A 61 13.31 7.82 11.10
CA PHE A 61 12.79 8.67 12.16
C PHE A 61 12.96 7.97 13.52
N ASP A 62 12.96 8.74 14.61
CA ASP A 62 13.33 8.22 15.95
C ASP A 62 12.17 7.53 16.69
N ALA A 63 10.93 7.58 16.17
CA ALA A 63 9.82 6.90 16.81
C ALA A 63 9.81 5.39 16.48
N PRO A 64 9.46 4.53 17.46
CA PRO A 64 9.27 3.11 17.18
C PRO A 64 8.10 2.90 16.20
N LEU A 65 8.19 1.88 15.37
CA LEU A 65 7.25 1.59 14.31
C LEU A 65 6.60 0.22 14.53
N PHE A 66 5.27 0.18 14.58
CA PHE A 66 4.50 -1.06 14.57
C PHE A 66 3.89 -1.27 13.18
N ILE A 67 4.19 -2.41 12.56
CA ILE A 67 3.65 -2.81 11.26
C ILE A 67 2.86 -4.11 11.47
N ALA A 68 1.61 -4.15 11.02
CA ALA A 68 0.81 -5.37 11.00
C ALA A 68 0.44 -5.76 9.56
N GLN A 69 0.53 -7.07 9.25
CA GLN A 69 0.25 -7.61 7.92
C GLN A 69 -0.59 -8.87 8.02
N GLY A 70 -1.67 -8.91 7.23
CA GLY A 70 -2.42 -10.13 6.99
C GLY A 70 -1.75 -10.99 5.92
N LEU A 71 -1.56 -12.29 6.19
CA LEU A 71 -0.90 -13.17 5.21
C LEU A 71 -1.83 -13.58 4.06
N ASP A 72 -3.15 -13.43 4.23
CA ASP A 72 -4.16 -13.60 3.16
C ASP A 72 -4.46 -12.30 2.40
N ASP A 73 -3.72 -11.22 2.66
CA ASP A 73 -3.92 -9.94 1.97
C ASP A 73 -3.50 -10.03 0.49
N GLN A 74 -4.48 -9.86 -0.40
CA GLN A 74 -4.29 -9.90 -1.85
C GLN A 74 -4.17 -8.49 -2.47
N LEU A 75 -4.35 -7.42 -1.69
CA LEU A 75 -4.23 -6.04 -2.14
C LEU A 75 -2.86 -5.47 -1.80
N VAL A 76 -2.46 -5.55 -0.54
CA VAL A 76 -1.11 -5.24 -0.09
C VAL A 76 -0.42 -6.55 0.25
N VAL A 77 0.31 -7.10 -0.71
CA VAL A 77 0.87 -8.45 -0.57
C VAL A 77 1.96 -8.50 0.50
N PRO A 78 2.01 -9.57 1.32
CA PRO A 78 2.95 -9.70 2.45
C PRO A 78 4.41 -9.46 2.07
N ALA A 79 4.83 -9.91 0.88
CA ALA A 79 6.19 -9.70 0.39
C ALA A 79 6.56 -8.22 0.19
N ASP A 80 5.60 -7.34 -0.10
CA ASP A 80 5.84 -5.89 -0.22
C ASP A 80 6.02 -5.25 1.15
N THR A 81 5.21 -5.66 2.13
CA THR A 81 5.33 -5.23 3.52
C THR A 81 6.66 -5.71 4.13
N GLN A 82 7.06 -6.96 3.88
CA GLN A 82 8.35 -7.47 4.33
C GLN A 82 9.51 -6.62 3.78
N ARG A 83 9.47 -6.23 2.49
CA ARG A 83 10.48 -5.32 1.92
C ARG A 83 10.51 -3.94 2.57
N LEU A 84 9.36 -3.44 3.06
CA LEU A 84 9.32 -2.20 3.84
C LEU A 84 9.98 -2.40 5.20
N VAL A 85 9.66 -3.49 5.91
CA VAL A 85 10.27 -3.86 7.21
C VAL A 85 11.79 -3.94 7.05
N ASP A 86 12.28 -4.76 6.13
CA ASP A 86 13.73 -4.94 5.89
C ASP A 86 14.44 -3.61 5.63
N ARG A 87 13.82 -2.70 4.88
CA ARG A 87 14.38 -1.39 4.55
C ARG A 87 14.42 -0.45 5.76
N THR A 88 13.35 -0.42 6.56
CA THR A 88 13.29 0.43 7.75
C THR A 88 14.25 -0.06 8.85
N GLU A 89 14.41 -1.37 9.01
CA GLU A 89 15.43 -1.96 9.88
C GLU A 89 16.86 -1.62 9.42
N GLN A 90 17.13 -1.67 8.11
CA GLN A 90 18.44 -1.28 7.55
C GLN A 90 18.76 0.21 7.79
N LEU A 91 17.75 1.06 7.93
CA LEU A 91 17.90 2.46 8.35
C LEU A 91 18.11 2.61 9.86
N GLY A 92 18.12 1.53 10.63
CA GLY A 92 18.32 1.53 12.08
C GLY A 92 17.08 1.91 12.88
N MET A 93 15.89 1.81 12.29
CA MET A 93 14.63 2.09 12.98
C MET A 93 14.25 0.93 13.92
N ASP A 94 13.59 1.25 15.03
CA ASP A 94 12.98 0.26 15.93
C ASP A 94 11.64 -0.20 15.33
N VAL A 95 11.63 -1.41 14.76
CA VAL A 95 10.47 -1.96 14.04
C VAL A 95 9.93 -3.19 14.76
N THR A 96 8.65 -3.18 15.06
CA THR A 96 7.90 -4.37 15.48
C THR A 96 7.00 -4.81 14.31
N TYR A 97 7.27 -5.99 13.75
CA TYR A 97 6.48 -6.56 12.66
C TYR A 97 5.59 -7.71 13.18
N HIS A 98 4.28 -7.61 12.94
CA HIS A 98 3.27 -8.55 13.40
C HIS A 98 2.49 -9.12 12.23
N GLU A 99 2.62 -10.43 12.00
CA GLU A 99 1.90 -11.16 10.96
C GLU A 99 0.70 -11.89 11.53
N VAL A 100 -0.42 -11.91 10.78
CA VAL A 100 -1.65 -12.63 11.13
C VAL A 100 -2.04 -13.53 9.97
N GLU A 101 -1.88 -14.84 10.13
CA GLU A 101 -2.07 -15.85 9.07
C GLU A 101 -3.44 -15.77 8.37
N ILE A 102 -4.51 -15.58 9.14
CA ILE A 102 -5.90 -15.62 8.65
C ILE A 102 -6.46 -14.25 8.26
N ALA A 103 -5.66 -13.20 8.34
CA ALA A 103 -6.12 -11.84 8.07
C ALA A 103 -5.95 -11.48 6.59
N ASP A 104 -7.00 -10.91 6.02
CA ASP A 104 -6.99 -10.21 4.74
C ASP A 104 -6.82 -8.69 4.93
N HIS A 105 -6.88 -7.93 3.84
CA HIS A 105 -6.76 -6.47 3.84
C HIS A 105 -7.78 -5.76 4.75
N GLY A 106 -8.99 -6.26 4.86
CA GLY A 106 -10.06 -5.66 5.67
C GLY A 106 -9.97 -6.04 7.14
N THR A 107 -9.58 -7.27 7.44
CA THR A 107 -9.62 -7.85 8.79
C THR A 107 -8.37 -7.58 9.61
N ILE A 108 -7.22 -7.33 8.97
CA ILE A 108 -5.96 -7.06 9.69
C ILE A 108 -6.08 -5.87 10.66
N ALA A 109 -6.83 -4.83 10.30
CA ALA A 109 -7.02 -3.66 11.15
C ALA A 109 -7.69 -3.98 12.50
N TYR A 110 -8.48 -5.06 12.57
CA TYR A 110 -9.13 -5.51 13.80
C TYR A 110 -8.33 -6.58 14.51
N LEU A 111 -7.77 -7.53 13.77
CA LEU A 111 -7.07 -8.68 14.34
C LEU A 111 -5.71 -8.31 14.94
N ALA A 112 -5.08 -7.24 14.50
CA ALA A 112 -3.83 -6.73 15.05
C ALA A 112 -4.00 -5.88 16.33
N VAL A 113 -5.21 -5.41 16.66
CA VAL A 113 -5.45 -4.52 17.81
C VAL A 113 -4.91 -5.07 19.13
N PRO A 114 -5.10 -6.36 19.52
CA PRO A 114 -4.54 -6.87 20.76
C PRO A 114 -3.01 -6.77 20.83
N ALA A 115 -2.32 -7.09 19.73
CA ALA A 115 -0.87 -6.98 19.63
C ALA A 115 -0.40 -5.52 19.68
N LEU A 116 -1.12 -4.62 18.99
CA LEU A 116 -0.86 -3.19 19.03
C LEU A 116 -1.00 -2.62 20.46
N ASN A 117 -2.06 -2.98 21.19
CA ASN A 117 -2.24 -2.53 22.57
C ASN A 117 -1.10 -3.01 23.47
N THR A 118 -0.72 -4.28 23.37
CA THR A 118 0.43 -4.81 24.12
C THR A 118 1.73 -4.04 23.79
N TRP A 119 1.94 -3.71 22.53
CA TRP A 119 3.09 -2.94 22.09
C TRP A 119 3.08 -1.51 22.65
N LEU A 120 1.93 -0.83 22.64
CA LEU A 120 1.77 0.51 23.26
C LEU A 120 2.02 0.48 24.77
N ASP A 121 1.45 -0.51 25.49
CA ASP A 121 1.68 -0.69 26.93
C ASP A 121 3.17 -0.84 27.25
N ASN A 122 3.92 -1.59 26.42
CA ASN A 122 5.37 -1.77 26.57
C ASN A 122 6.16 -0.46 26.36
N LEU A 123 5.61 0.49 25.60
CA LEU A 123 6.18 1.83 25.43
C LEU A 123 5.79 2.79 26.55
N GLY A 124 4.88 2.40 27.44
CA GLY A 124 4.37 3.23 28.52
C GLY A 124 3.33 4.27 28.07
N LEU A 125 2.58 3.98 27.01
CA LEU A 125 1.55 4.82 26.40
C LEU A 125 0.14 4.35 26.74
#